data_d4cdf887bff4afef5ec6ee0355dcc2c6
#
_entry.id   d4cdf887bff4afef5ec6ee0355dcc2c6
#
_cell.length_a   1.000
_cell.length_b   1.000
_cell.length_c   1.000
_cell.angle_alpha   90.00
_cell.angle_beta   90.00
_cell.angle_gamma   90.00
#
_symmetry.space_group_name_H-M   'P 1'
#
loop_
_entity.id
_entity.type
_entity.pdbx_description
1 polymer ?
#
loop_
_entity_poly.entity_id
_entity_poly.type
_entity_poly.pdbx_seq_one_letter_code
_entity_poly.pdbx_strand_id
1 'polypeptide(L)'
;LLQLWTKVTSENDLKITQNTKVTEIKPLNNGTFKVATNKGDEYISNNVLLAIGRRGSPRKLNVIGEDLPKVAYRLLEPERISNKKVIVVGGGDSAIESALLLKDKNEVILSYRSDKFSRLKPKNKENVEKAISNKSLKVMFNSDLVSINAKSVLIKSKEEINEVQNDLIYIFAGGELPTEFLKNAGI
;
A
#
# COMPACT_ATOMS: atom_id res chain seq x y z
N LEU A 1 -15.42 14.07 11.08
CA LEU A 1 -15.83 13.17 10.00
C LEU A 1 -16.50 11.90 10.54
N LEU A 2 -15.90 11.18 11.52
CA LEU A 2 -16.49 9.96 12.11
C LEU A 2 -17.87 10.26 12.75
N GLN A 3 -17.99 11.32 13.53
CA GLN A 3 -19.26 11.75 14.14
C GLN A 3 -20.36 12.02 13.09
N LEU A 4 -19.99 12.61 11.95
CA LEU A 4 -20.93 12.82 10.84
C LEU A 4 -21.45 11.48 10.31
N TRP A 5 -20.56 10.53 10.06
CA TRP A 5 -20.97 9.21 9.54
C TRP A 5 -21.80 8.42 10.56
N THR A 6 -21.45 8.48 11.85
CA THR A 6 -22.26 7.88 12.91
C THR A 6 -23.69 8.45 12.90
N LYS A 7 -23.82 9.78 12.78
CA LYS A 7 -25.12 10.44 12.68
C LYS A 7 -25.89 9.99 11.44
N VAL A 8 -25.26 10.03 10.25
CA VAL A 8 -25.89 9.59 9.00
C VAL A 8 -26.40 8.15 9.06
N THR A 9 -25.61 7.24 9.61
CA THR A 9 -26.01 5.83 9.72
C THR A 9 -27.17 5.61 10.69
N SER A 10 -27.17 6.33 11.82
CA SER A 10 -28.26 6.20 12.81
C SER A 10 -29.56 6.85 12.36
N GLU A 11 -29.51 8.00 11.67
CA GLU A 11 -30.70 8.73 11.23
C GLU A 11 -31.39 8.10 10.00
N ASN A 12 -30.67 7.28 9.22
CA ASN A 12 -31.21 6.67 7.99
C ASN A 12 -31.42 5.14 8.07
N ASP A 13 -31.35 4.55 9.26
CA ASP A 13 -31.53 3.10 9.49
C ASP A 13 -30.72 2.23 8.49
N LEU A 14 -29.47 2.62 8.25
CA LEU A 14 -28.61 1.91 7.31
C LEU A 14 -28.12 0.58 7.93
N LYS A 15 -28.47 -0.53 7.26
CA LYS A 15 -27.98 -1.86 7.64
C LYS A 15 -26.54 -2.05 7.20
N ILE A 16 -25.60 -1.91 8.13
CA ILE A 16 -24.17 -2.09 7.88
C ILE A 16 -23.70 -3.43 8.45
N THR A 17 -23.24 -4.32 7.60
CA THR A 17 -22.64 -5.59 8.00
C THR A 17 -21.11 -5.46 8.02
N GLN A 18 -20.55 -5.36 9.23
CA GLN A 18 -19.11 -5.20 9.43
C GLN A 18 -18.37 -6.54 9.34
N ASN A 19 -17.05 -6.48 9.07
CA ASN A 19 -16.17 -7.65 8.97
C ASN A 19 -16.70 -8.71 7.98
N THR A 20 -17.34 -8.25 6.91
CA THR A 20 -17.91 -9.08 5.85
C THR A 20 -17.35 -8.63 4.52
N LYS A 21 -16.72 -9.54 3.80
CA LYS A 21 -16.15 -9.31 2.47
C LYS A 21 -17.09 -9.87 1.42
N VAL A 22 -17.49 -9.06 0.46
CA VAL A 22 -18.16 -9.55 -0.76
C VAL A 22 -17.11 -10.31 -1.58
N THR A 23 -17.40 -11.56 -1.90
CA THR A 23 -16.51 -12.44 -2.67
C THR A 23 -16.93 -12.56 -4.12
N GLU A 24 -18.24 -12.39 -4.40
CA GLU A 24 -18.78 -12.55 -5.73
C GLU A 24 -20.02 -11.66 -5.92
N ILE A 25 -20.18 -11.15 -7.14
CA ILE A 25 -21.41 -10.51 -7.62
C ILE A 25 -21.72 -11.14 -8.97
N LYS A 26 -22.89 -11.75 -9.11
CA LYS A 26 -23.35 -12.38 -10.34
C LYS A 26 -24.64 -11.74 -10.83
N PRO A 27 -24.71 -11.26 -12.09
CA PRO A 27 -25.98 -10.92 -12.69
C PRO A 27 -26.83 -12.20 -12.89
N LEU A 28 -28.13 -12.10 -12.63
CA LEU A 28 -29.10 -13.17 -12.85
C LEU A 28 -29.98 -12.87 -14.07
N ASN A 29 -30.55 -13.91 -14.70
CA ASN A 29 -31.33 -13.79 -15.91
C ASN A 29 -32.62 -12.93 -15.78
N ASN A 30 -33.08 -12.70 -14.53
CA ASN A 30 -34.27 -11.88 -14.23
C ASN A 30 -33.92 -10.38 -14.03
N GLY A 31 -32.69 -9.95 -14.32
CA GLY A 31 -32.24 -8.57 -14.16
C GLY A 31 -31.83 -8.20 -12.73
N THR A 32 -31.80 -9.16 -11.81
CA THR A 32 -31.28 -8.95 -10.44
C THR A 32 -29.82 -9.40 -10.31
N PHE A 33 -29.21 -9.12 -9.17
CA PHE A 33 -27.84 -9.55 -8.84
C PHE A 33 -27.84 -10.46 -7.61
N LYS A 34 -27.05 -11.52 -7.68
CA LYS A 34 -26.71 -12.34 -6.50
C LYS A 34 -25.36 -11.84 -5.96
N VAL A 35 -25.32 -11.51 -4.67
CA VAL A 35 -24.12 -11.06 -3.96
C VAL A 35 -23.77 -12.08 -2.91
N ALA A 36 -22.58 -12.69 -2.98
CA ALA A 36 -22.08 -13.66 -2.02
C ALA A 36 -20.98 -13.07 -1.13
N THR A 37 -20.89 -13.55 0.10
CA THR A 37 -19.93 -13.10 1.10
C THR A 37 -18.97 -14.21 1.55
N ASN A 38 -17.86 -13.82 2.17
CA ASN A 38 -16.91 -14.76 2.78
C ASN A 38 -17.45 -15.52 4.00
N LYS A 39 -18.64 -15.14 4.48
CA LYS A 39 -19.34 -15.84 5.57
C LYS A 39 -20.35 -16.86 5.08
N GLY A 40 -20.51 -16.97 3.77
CA GLY A 40 -21.50 -17.86 3.14
C GLY A 40 -22.89 -17.24 2.99
N ASP A 41 -23.07 -15.96 3.38
CA ASP A 41 -24.33 -15.27 3.17
C ASP A 41 -24.52 -14.93 1.69
N GLU A 42 -25.75 -15.02 1.20
CA GLU A 42 -26.15 -14.67 -0.15
C GLU A 42 -27.31 -13.65 -0.11
N TYR A 43 -27.22 -12.63 -0.93
CA TYR A 43 -28.22 -11.58 -1.05
C TYR A 43 -28.67 -11.45 -2.51
N ILE A 44 -29.96 -11.19 -2.72
CA ILE A 44 -30.50 -10.85 -4.04
C ILE A 44 -30.88 -9.37 -4.02
N SER A 45 -30.44 -8.64 -5.04
CA SER A 45 -30.67 -7.21 -5.13
C SER A 45 -30.97 -6.79 -6.58
N ASN A 46 -31.83 -5.80 -6.75
CA ASN A 46 -32.12 -5.21 -8.05
C ASN A 46 -30.93 -4.34 -8.55
N ASN A 47 -30.20 -3.73 -7.63
CA ASN A 47 -29.07 -2.86 -7.95
C ASN A 47 -27.92 -3.12 -6.97
N VAL A 48 -26.70 -3.00 -7.46
CA VAL A 48 -25.49 -3.08 -6.64
C VAL A 48 -24.64 -1.84 -6.90
N LEU A 49 -24.31 -1.11 -5.85
CA LEU A 49 -23.39 0.02 -5.91
C LEU A 49 -22.03 -0.41 -5.36
N LEU A 50 -21.00 -0.37 -6.20
CA LEU A 50 -19.62 -0.64 -5.79
C LEU A 50 -18.95 0.63 -5.29
N ALA A 51 -18.75 0.71 -3.98
CA ALA A 51 -18.06 1.84 -3.33
C ALA A 51 -16.72 1.38 -2.69
N ILE A 52 -15.97 0.55 -3.40
CA ILE A 52 -14.73 -0.13 -2.92
C ILE A 52 -13.51 0.80 -2.85
N GLY A 53 -13.66 2.06 -3.19
CA GLY A 53 -12.59 3.04 -3.24
C GLY A 53 -11.61 2.81 -4.40
N ARG A 54 -10.65 3.73 -4.52
CA ARG A 54 -9.64 3.72 -5.59
C ARG A 54 -8.41 2.86 -5.25
N ARG A 55 -8.22 2.55 -3.98
CA ARG A 55 -7.04 1.79 -3.51
C ARG A 55 -7.36 0.30 -3.62
N GLY A 56 -6.84 -0.34 -4.67
CA GLY A 56 -6.78 -1.78 -4.78
C GLY A 56 -5.88 -2.43 -3.71
N SER A 57 -5.65 -3.71 -3.85
CA SER A 57 -4.62 -4.39 -3.05
C SER A 57 -3.25 -3.80 -3.35
N PRO A 58 -2.37 -3.64 -2.36
CA PRO A 58 -1.00 -3.21 -2.62
C PRO A 58 -0.32 -4.23 -3.53
N ARG A 59 0.42 -3.71 -4.52
CA ARG A 59 1.22 -4.57 -5.39
C ARG A 59 2.35 -5.19 -4.59
N LYS A 60 2.42 -6.51 -4.62
CA LYS A 60 3.52 -7.28 -4.06
C LYS A 60 4.74 -7.25 -4.98
N LEU A 61 5.92 -7.37 -4.39
CA LEU A 61 7.18 -7.52 -5.13
C LEU A 61 7.42 -8.98 -5.54
N ASN A 62 6.74 -9.92 -4.87
CA ASN A 62 6.89 -11.38 -5.03
C ASN A 62 8.32 -11.85 -4.76
N VAL A 63 8.94 -11.29 -3.73
CA VAL A 63 10.28 -11.68 -3.27
C VAL A 63 10.18 -12.56 -2.03
N ILE A 64 11.17 -13.43 -1.84
CA ILE A 64 11.26 -14.31 -0.66
C ILE A 64 11.30 -13.44 0.60
N GLY A 65 10.49 -13.78 1.60
CA GLY A 65 10.42 -13.09 2.89
C GLY A 65 9.53 -11.83 2.89
N GLU A 66 8.79 -11.56 1.82
CA GLU A 66 7.86 -10.42 1.76
C GLU A 66 6.69 -10.54 2.76
N ASP A 67 6.40 -11.75 3.24
CA ASP A 67 5.35 -11.99 4.25
C ASP A 67 5.84 -11.88 5.71
N LEU A 68 7.10 -11.51 5.92
CA LEU A 68 7.66 -11.31 7.27
C LEU A 68 6.94 -10.16 8.00
N PRO A 69 6.75 -10.25 9.34
CA PRO A 69 6.02 -9.24 10.11
C PRO A 69 6.60 -7.82 10.05
N LYS A 70 7.88 -7.67 9.67
CA LYS A 70 8.55 -6.37 9.50
C LYS A 70 8.21 -5.67 8.19
N VAL A 71 7.45 -6.32 7.28
CA VAL A 71 7.07 -5.78 5.98
C VAL A 71 5.65 -5.22 6.05
N ALA A 72 5.48 -3.99 5.61
CA ALA A 72 4.18 -3.34 5.55
C ALA A 72 4.01 -2.55 4.24
N TYR A 73 2.75 -2.40 3.82
CA TYR A 73 2.37 -1.66 2.61
C TYR A 73 1.70 -0.32 2.93
N ARG A 74 1.65 0.04 4.20
CA ARG A 74 1.11 1.31 4.71
C ARG A 74 1.93 1.76 5.88
N LEU A 75 2.23 3.03 5.95
CA LEU A 75 2.82 3.65 7.13
C LEU A 75 1.70 4.15 8.03
N LEU A 76 1.60 3.56 9.21
CA LEU A 76 0.69 3.98 10.27
C LEU A 76 1.51 4.50 11.43
N GLU A 77 1.03 5.59 12.05
CA GLU A 77 1.62 6.18 13.28
C GLU A 77 3.15 6.38 13.20
N PRO A 78 3.67 7.10 12.17
CA PRO A 78 5.11 7.28 11.97
C PRO A 78 5.82 7.89 13.19
N GLU A 79 5.10 8.64 13.99
CA GLU A 79 5.58 9.26 15.22
C GLU A 79 6.03 8.26 16.29
N ARG A 80 5.51 7.03 16.25
CA ARG A 80 5.86 5.93 17.18
C ARG A 80 7.09 5.14 16.73
N ILE A 81 7.59 5.41 15.52
CA ILE A 81 8.72 4.69 14.95
C ILE A 81 9.97 5.53 15.17
N SER A 82 10.90 5.04 15.98
CA SER A 82 12.16 5.73 16.28
C SER A 82 13.30 4.74 16.48
N ASN A 83 14.53 5.19 16.18
CA ASN A 83 15.77 4.42 16.34
C ASN A 83 15.75 3.09 15.56
N LYS A 84 15.14 3.09 14.37
CA LYS A 84 15.03 1.93 13.48
C LYS A 84 15.81 2.13 12.19
N LYS A 85 16.30 1.03 11.64
CA LYS A 85 16.80 0.95 10.27
C LYS A 85 15.63 0.58 9.36
N VAL A 86 15.21 1.52 8.53
CA VAL A 86 13.99 1.40 7.72
C VAL A 86 14.33 1.42 6.23
N ILE A 87 13.82 0.44 5.51
CA ILE A 87 13.84 0.45 4.05
C ILE A 87 12.47 0.90 3.56
N VAL A 88 12.44 1.93 2.71
CA VAL A 88 11.24 2.35 2.00
C VAL A 88 11.41 2.01 0.53
N VAL A 89 10.48 1.29 -0.06
CA VAL A 89 10.54 0.86 -1.46
C VAL A 89 9.51 1.61 -2.28
N GLY A 90 9.97 2.27 -3.33
CA GLY A 90 9.10 2.98 -4.27
C GLY A 90 9.62 4.37 -4.64
N GLY A 91 9.04 4.97 -5.67
CA GLY A 91 9.44 6.29 -6.18
C GLY A 91 8.26 7.23 -6.43
N GLY A 92 7.08 6.91 -5.91
CA GLY A 92 5.90 7.77 -5.94
C GLY A 92 5.73 8.61 -4.68
N ASP A 93 4.76 9.51 -4.68
CA ASP A 93 4.50 10.43 -3.56
C ASP A 93 4.39 9.72 -2.20
N SER A 94 3.68 8.59 -2.14
CA SER A 94 3.50 7.85 -0.87
C SER A 94 4.83 7.33 -0.30
N ALA A 95 5.76 6.86 -1.16
CA ALA A 95 7.08 6.41 -0.73
C ALA A 95 7.91 7.59 -0.21
N ILE A 96 7.92 8.69 -0.97
CA ILE A 96 8.67 9.89 -0.61
C ILE A 96 8.15 10.51 0.69
N GLU A 97 6.84 10.69 0.82
CA GLU A 97 6.20 11.22 2.03
C GLU A 97 6.53 10.35 3.26
N SER A 98 6.47 9.02 3.10
CA SER A 98 6.82 8.08 4.18
C SER A 98 8.30 8.16 4.57
N ALA A 99 9.20 8.21 3.59
CA ALA A 99 10.64 8.34 3.86
C ALA A 99 10.98 9.66 4.57
N LEU A 100 10.36 10.77 4.13
CA LEU A 100 10.54 12.08 4.75
C LEU A 100 9.98 12.16 6.18
N LEU A 101 8.85 11.50 6.45
CA LEU A 101 8.27 11.44 7.80
C LEU A 101 9.14 10.63 8.77
N LEU A 102 9.83 9.62 8.28
CA LEU A 102 10.60 8.69 9.13
C LEU A 102 12.05 9.13 9.36
N LYS A 103 12.67 9.87 8.43
CA LYS A 103 14.11 10.15 8.39
C LYS A 103 14.68 10.89 9.61
N ASP A 104 13.87 11.70 10.28
CA ASP A 104 14.37 12.53 11.38
C ASP A 104 14.59 11.75 12.68
N LYS A 105 13.95 10.58 12.82
CA LYS A 105 14.05 9.70 14.00
C LYS A 105 14.64 8.33 13.70
N ASN A 106 14.93 8.03 12.43
CA ASN A 106 15.34 6.70 11.98
C ASN A 106 16.43 6.80 10.90
N GLU A 107 17.17 5.71 10.74
CA GLU A 107 18.05 5.53 9.60
C GLU A 107 17.22 5.00 8.42
N VAL A 108 16.96 5.85 7.43
CA VAL A 108 16.08 5.53 6.31
C VAL A 108 16.85 5.41 5.01
N ILE A 109 16.63 4.30 4.31
CA ILE A 109 17.07 4.09 2.93
C ILE A 109 15.84 3.97 2.05
N LEU A 110 15.76 4.83 1.02
CA LEU A 110 14.75 4.77 -0.02
C LEU A 110 15.31 4.00 -1.23
N SER A 111 14.75 2.83 -1.51
CA SER A 111 15.10 2.01 -2.69
C SER A 111 14.11 2.28 -3.82
N TYR A 112 14.62 2.64 -4.99
CA TYR A 112 13.81 2.90 -6.16
C TYR A 112 14.40 2.30 -7.43
N ARG A 113 13.59 1.55 -8.17
CA ARG A 113 14.01 0.78 -9.35
C ARG A 113 14.49 1.62 -10.54
N SER A 114 14.06 2.89 -10.63
CA SER A 114 14.44 3.78 -11.73
C SER A 114 15.63 4.67 -11.35
N ASP A 115 16.21 5.34 -12.35
CA ASP A 115 17.36 6.22 -12.21
C ASP A 115 17.02 7.60 -11.62
N LYS A 116 15.75 8.00 -11.69
CA LYS A 116 15.27 9.31 -11.21
C LYS A 116 13.77 9.28 -10.89
N PHE A 117 13.34 10.22 -10.08
CA PHE A 117 11.91 10.42 -9.78
C PHE A 117 11.23 11.15 -10.95
N SER A 118 10.23 10.52 -11.58
CA SER A 118 9.54 11.05 -12.77
C SER A 118 8.11 11.54 -12.52
N ARG A 119 7.49 11.17 -11.40
CA ARG A 119 6.04 11.37 -11.17
C ARG A 119 5.72 11.93 -9.79
N LEU A 120 6.60 12.75 -9.25
CA LEU A 120 6.38 13.39 -7.96
C LEU A 120 5.61 14.70 -8.12
N LYS A 121 4.77 14.99 -7.13
CA LYS A 121 4.24 16.34 -6.93
C LYS A 121 5.38 17.31 -6.69
N PRO A 122 5.27 18.58 -7.15
CA PRO A 122 6.38 19.55 -7.07
C PRO A 122 6.95 19.68 -5.65
N LYS A 123 6.11 19.78 -4.64
CA LYS A 123 6.54 19.89 -3.23
C LYS A 123 7.31 18.64 -2.73
N ASN A 124 6.87 17.43 -3.12
CA ASN A 124 7.55 16.20 -2.73
C ASN A 124 8.91 16.08 -3.41
N LYS A 125 9.00 16.51 -4.68
CA LYS A 125 10.26 16.56 -5.42
C LYS A 125 11.25 17.50 -4.75
N GLU A 126 10.87 18.73 -4.46
CA GLU A 126 11.71 19.72 -3.75
C GLU A 126 12.20 19.17 -2.40
N ASN A 127 11.29 18.61 -1.58
CA ASN A 127 11.62 18.11 -0.26
C ASN A 127 12.59 16.91 -0.30
N VAL A 128 12.41 15.97 -1.23
CA VAL A 128 13.30 14.81 -1.34
C VAL A 128 14.67 15.21 -1.89
N GLU A 129 14.74 16.10 -2.88
CA GLU A 129 16.00 16.64 -3.41
C GLU A 129 16.79 17.38 -2.32
N LYS A 130 16.12 18.18 -1.49
CA LYS A 130 16.71 18.82 -0.32
C LYS A 130 17.22 17.80 0.70
N ALA A 131 16.46 16.75 0.99
CA ALA A 131 16.86 15.70 1.92
C ALA A 131 18.06 14.88 1.42
N ILE A 132 18.18 14.67 0.12
CA ILE A 132 19.34 14.03 -0.50
C ILE A 132 20.56 14.94 -0.41
N SER A 133 20.42 16.22 -0.78
CA SER A 133 21.50 17.20 -0.82
C SER A 133 22.12 17.43 0.56
N ASN A 134 21.31 17.48 1.61
CA ASN A 134 21.78 17.63 3.00
C ASN A 134 22.12 16.31 3.69
N LYS A 135 22.11 15.19 2.93
CA LYS A 135 22.43 13.83 3.40
C LYS A 135 21.53 13.31 4.53
N SER A 136 20.33 13.89 4.72
CA SER A 136 19.38 13.42 5.74
C SER A 136 18.52 12.23 5.26
N LEU A 137 18.59 11.88 3.98
CA LEU A 137 17.94 10.70 3.41
C LEU A 137 18.88 10.04 2.40
N LYS A 138 19.14 8.74 2.56
CA LYS A 138 19.87 7.94 1.58
C LYS A 138 18.92 7.38 0.54
N VAL A 139 19.21 7.62 -0.73
CA VAL A 139 18.43 7.04 -1.85
C VAL A 139 19.30 6.10 -2.66
N MET A 140 18.81 4.93 -2.95
CA MET A 140 19.38 3.94 -3.85
C MET A 140 18.50 3.90 -5.12
N PHE A 141 18.98 4.51 -6.17
CA PHE A 141 18.39 4.42 -7.51
C PHE A 141 18.82 3.13 -8.21
N ASN A 142 18.07 2.73 -9.26
CA ASN A 142 18.32 1.48 -10.00
C ASN A 142 18.47 0.29 -9.06
N SER A 143 17.58 0.20 -8.05
CA SER A 143 17.67 -0.80 -7.00
C SER A 143 16.34 -1.52 -6.80
N ASP A 144 16.43 -2.85 -6.67
CA ASP A 144 15.30 -3.74 -6.42
C ASP A 144 15.63 -4.67 -5.25
N LEU A 145 14.60 -5.02 -4.45
CA LEU A 145 14.74 -6.03 -3.43
C LEU A 145 14.79 -7.41 -4.07
N VAL A 146 15.75 -8.24 -3.62
CA VAL A 146 15.91 -9.63 -4.09
C VAL A 146 15.29 -10.62 -3.10
N SER A 147 15.57 -10.44 -1.81
CA SER A 147 15.00 -11.25 -0.74
C SER A 147 15.04 -10.48 0.58
N ILE A 148 14.15 -10.84 1.49
CA ILE A 148 14.01 -10.23 2.81
C ILE A 148 14.26 -11.30 3.87
N ASN A 149 15.24 -11.07 4.74
CA ASN A 149 15.58 -11.92 5.87
C ASN A 149 15.08 -11.30 7.17
N ALA A 150 15.15 -12.02 8.29
CA ALA A 150 14.63 -11.54 9.58
C ALA A 150 15.23 -10.18 10.02
N LYS A 151 16.54 -9.94 9.77
CA LYS A 151 17.25 -8.73 10.20
C LYS A 151 17.90 -7.94 9.06
N SER A 152 17.79 -8.41 7.83
CA SER A 152 18.42 -7.82 6.67
C SER A 152 17.54 -7.91 5.42
N VAL A 153 17.97 -7.28 4.37
CA VAL A 153 17.38 -7.37 3.02
C VAL A 153 18.52 -7.41 2.00
N LEU A 154 18.40 -8.25 0.99
CA LEU A 154 19.29 -8.24 -0.16
C LEU A 154 18.74 -7.28 -1.20
N ILE A 155 19.51 -6.26 -1.53
CA ILE A 155 19.15 -5.24 -2.53
C ILE A 155 20.12 -5.36 -3.69
N LYS A 156 19.59 -5.60 -4.89
CA LYS A 156 20.34 -5.49 -6.13
C LYS A 156 20.36 -4.04 -6.57
N SER A 157 21.54 -3.48 -6.79
CA SER A 157 21.72 -2.16 -7.37
C SER A 157 22.75 -2.27 -8.50
N LYS A 158 22.34 -1.95 -9.72
CA LYS A 158 23.11 -2.26 -10.94
C LYS A 158 23.38 -3.78 -11.03
N GLU A 159 24.65 -4.19 -11.05
CA GLU A 159 25.04 -5.61 -11.11
C GLU A 159 25.42 -6.20 -9.74
N GLU A 160 25.41 -5.39 -8.68
CA GLU A 160 25.83 -5.81 -7.35
C GLU A 160 24.63 -6.11 -6.45
N ILE A 161 24.74 -7.17 -5.65
CA ILE A 161 23.78 -7.49 -4.60
C ILE A 161 24.45 -7.18 -3.26
N ASN A 162 23.81 -6.29 -2.50
CA ASN A 162 24.29 -5.85 -1.21
C ASN A 162 23.31 -6.28 -0.11
N GLU A 163 23.83 -6.79 0.99
CA GLU A 163 23.05 -7.05 2.19
C GLU A 163 22.97 -5.80 3.06
N VAL A 164 21.75 -5.36 3.36
CA VAL A 164 21.47 -4.17 4.17
C VAL A 164 20.71 -4.58 5.42
N GLN A 165 21.27 -4.26 6.59
CA GLN A 165 20.60 -4.50 7.88
C GLN A 165 19.38 -3.61 8.01
N ASN A 166 18.25 -4.17 8.46
CA ASN A 166 17.02 -3.40 8.62
C ASN A 166 16.06 -4.02 9.64
N ASP A 167 15.29 -3.15 10.29
CA ASP A 167 14.24 -3.52 11.23
C ASP A 167 12.84 -3.55 10.58
N LEU A 168 12.58 -2.62 9.66
CA LEU A 168 11.28 -2.43 9.02
C LEU A 168 11.42 -2.21 7.52
N ILE A 169 10.44 -2.66 6.76
CA ILE A 169 10.34 -2.43 5.31
C ILE A 169 8.94 -1.92 4.99
N TYR A 170 8.85 -0.79 4.30
CA TYR A 170 7.61 -0.23 3.77
C TYR A 170 7.62 -0.27 2.25
N ILE A 171 6.67 -1.00 1.64
CA ILE A 171 6.59 -1.20 0.19
C ILE A 171 5.47 -0.34 -0.41
N PHE A 172 5.84 0.62 -1.26
CA PHE A 172 4.93 1.49 -1.99
C PHE A 172 5.08 1.28 -3.51
N ALA A 173 4.92 0.03 -3.96
CA ALA A 173 5.03 -0.35 -5.36
C ALA A 173 3.79 -0.02 -6.21
N GLY A 174 2.85 0.74 -5.66
CA GLY A 174 1.55 1.03 -6.25
C GLY A 174 0.47 0.05 -5.79
N GLY A 175 -0.71 0.17 -6.39
CA GLY A 175 -1.83 -0.74 -6.14
C GLY A 175 -2.20 -1.53 -7.39
N GLU A 176 -2.75 -2.71 -7.18
CA GLU A 176 -3.40 -3.48 -8.23
C GLU A 176 -4.88 -3.13 -8.26
N LEU A 177 -5.39 -2.81 -9.42
CA LEU A 177 -6.82 -2.59 -9.59
C LEU A 177 -7.54 -3.92 -9.34
N PRO A 178 -8.74 -3.92 -8.75
CA PRO A 178 -9.53 -5.13 -8.53
C PRO A 178 -10.16 -5.63 -9.85
N THR A 179 -9.37 -5.70 -10.91
CA THR A 179 -9.83 -5.96 -12.29
C THR A 179 -10.47 -7.34 -12.42
N GLU A 180 -9.91 -8.37 -11.76
CA GLU A 180 -10.53 -9.70 -11.76
C GLU A 180 -11.89 -9.70 -11.04
N PHE A 181 -11.96 -9.05 -9.89
CA PHE A 181 -13.23 -8.92 -9.17
C PHE A 181 -14.28 -8.17 -10.00
N LEU A 182 -13.90 -7.08 -10.67
CA LEU A 182 -14.80 -6.31 -11.54
C LEU A 182 -15.25 -7.13 -12.76
N LYS A 183 -14.35 -7.83 -13.43
CA LYS A 183 -14.69 -8.72 -14.54
C LYS A 183 -15.63 -9.85 -14.11
N ASN A 184 -15.40 -10.46 -12.94
CA ASN A 184 -16.28 -11.49 -12.39
C ASN A 184 -17.65 -10.94 -12.00
N ALA A 185 -17.75 -9.65 -11.69
CA ALA A 185 -19.00 -8.95 -11.45
C ALA A 185 -19.72 -8.49 -12.73
N GLY A 186 -19.15 -8.77 -13.92
CA GLY A 186 -19.71 -8.38 -15.22
C GLY A 186 -19.46 -6.91 -15.60
N ILE A 187 -18.41 -6.28 -15.04
CA ILE A 187 -18.00 -4.88 -15.28
C ILE A 187 -16.71 -4.83 -16.10
#